data_d4f9b2743dcd1e0beb5ed699c9128591
#
_entry.id   d4f9b2743dcd1e0beb5ed699c9128591
#
_cell.length_a   1.000
_cell.length_b   1.000
_cell.length_c   1.000
_cell.angle_alpha   90.00
_cell.angle_beta   90.00
_cell.angle_gamma   90.00
#
_symmetry.space_group_name_H-M   'P 1'
#
loop_
_entity.id
_entity.type
_entity.pdbx_description
1 polymer ?
#
loop_
_entity_poly.entity_id
_entity_poly.type
_entity_poly.pdbx_seq_one_letter_code
_entity_poly.pdbx_strand_id
1 'polypeptide(L)' 'KYAASDLEKEEKQIIYRRFFQNKTQSVTAQILGKTQVQISRQERKIIQKMRKKFME' A
#
# COMPACT_ATOMS: atom_id res chain seq x y z
N LYS A 1 -13.37 3.04 -3.42
CA LYS A 1 -13.78 3.76 -2.23
C LYS A 1 -13.90 2.86 -1.01
N TYR A 2 -14.56 1.75 -1.17
CA TYR A 2 -14.71 0.80 -0.07
C TYR A 2 -13.38 0.22 0.35
N ALA A 3 -12.55 -0.13 -0.62
CA ALA A 3 -11.23 -0.66 -0.32
C ALA A 3 -10.42 0.34 0.50
N ALA A 4 -10.52 1.62 0.12
CA ALA A 4 -9.77 2.65 0.82
C ALA A 4 -10.25 2.85 2.25
N SER A 5 -11.55 2.67 2.51
CA SER A 5 -12.07 2.86 3.85
C SER A 5 -11.62 1.78 4.82
N ASP A 6 -11.18 0.63 4.31
CA ASP A 6 -10.69 -0.46 5.15
C ASP A 6 -9.19 -0.40 5.38
N LEU A 7 -8.52 0.57 4.77
CA LEU A 7 -7.07 0.69 4.87
C LEU A 7 -6.69 1.70 5.94
N GLU A 8 -5.61 1.44 6.62
CA GLU A 8 -5.08 2.38 7.57
C GLU A 8 -4.41 3.53 6.83
N LYS A 9 -4.19 4.64 7.53
CA LYS A 9 -3.63 5.84 6.94
C LYS A 9 -2.31 5.55 6.23
N GLU A 10 -1.46 4.76 6.86
CA GLU A 10 -0.16 4.41 6.29
C GLU A 10 -0.32 3.59 5.02
N GLU A 11 -1.28 2.68 5.02
CA GLU A 11 -1.55 1.85 3.86
C GLU A 11 -2.03 2.70 2.69
N LYS A 12 -2.84 3.70 2.97
CA LYS A 12 -3.28 4.62 1.92
C LYS A 12 -2.11 5.40 1.32
N GLN A 13 -1.15 5.79 2.16
CA GLN A 13 0.04 6.47 1.68
C GLN A 13 0.85 5.59 0.74
N ILE A 14 1.00 4.31 1.08
CA ILE A 14 1.73 3.38 0.25
C ILE A 14 1.05 3.24 -1.11
N ILE A 15 -0.25 3.04 -1.12
CA ILE A 15 -1.02 2.91 -2.35
C ILE A 15 -0.87 4.16 -3.20
N TYR A 16 -0.99 5.32 -2.59
CA TYR A 16 -0.92 6.57 -3.31
C TYR A 16 0.44 6.72 -4.01
N ARG A 17 1.52 6.47 -3.30
CA ARG A 17 2.85 6.66 -3.87
C ARG A 17 3.20 5.59 -4.90
N ARG A 18 2.75 4.37 -4.66
CA ARG A 18 3.08 3.26 -5.56
C ARG A 18 2.26 3.29 -6.85
N PHE A 19 0.98 3.59 -6.75
CA PHE A 19 0.08 3.45 -7.90
C PHE A 19 -0.30 4.77 -8.53
N PHE A 20 -0.42 5.82 -7.76
CA PHE A 20 -0.76 7.12 -8.33
C PHE A 20 0.48 7.91 -8.75
N GLN A 21 1.56 7.84 -7.98
CA GLN A 21 2.78 8.57 -8.30
C GLN A 21 3.83 7.72 -8.99
N ASN A 22 3.57 6.43 -9.16
CA ASN A 22 4.50 5.49 -9.80
C ASN A 22 5.88 5.47 -9.14
N LYS A 23 5.91 5.61 -7.83
CA LYS A 23 7.17 5.49 -7.09
C LYS A 23 7.54 4.03 -6.91
N THR A 24 8.84 3.74 -6.90
CA THR A 24 9.29 2.38 -6.61
C THR A 24 9.10 2.06 -5.14
N GLN A 25 9.18 0.76 -4.80
CA GLN A 25 9.12 0.36 -3.40
C GLN A 25 10.25 1.00 -2.59
N SER A 26 11.43 1.08 -3.20
CA SER A 26 12.59 1.65 -2.56
C SER A 26 12.37 3.12 -2.22
N VAL A 27 11.88 3.88 -3.19
CA VAL A 27 11.61 5.31 -3.00
C VAL A 27 10.49 5.50 -1.99
N THR A 28 9.43 4.71 -2.10
CA THR A 28 8.32 4.79 -1.15
C THR A 28 8.80 4.54 0.26
N ALA A 29 9.68 3.54 0.44
CA ALA A 29 10.23 3.24 1.76
C ALA A 29 11.00 4.43 2.31
N GLN A 30 11.79 5.08 1.47
CA GLN A 30 12.54 6.26 1.91
C GLN A 30 11.63 7.38 2.37
N ILE A 31 10.58 7.63 1.58
CA ILE A 31 9.63 8.70 1.90
C ILE A 31 8.95 8.43 3.24
N LEU A 32 8.60 7.19 3.50
CA LEU A 32 7.86 6.83 4.71
C LEU A 32 8.74 6.44 5.89
N GLY A 33 10.07 6.47 5.69
CA GLY A 33 10.99 6.10 6.76
C GLY A 33 10.97 4.62 7.10
N LYS A 34 10.74 3.77 6.09
CA LYS A 34 10.65 2.33 6.28
C LYS A 34 11.66 1.62 5.38
N THR A 35 11.79 0.31 5.58
CA THR A 35 12.63 -0.50 4.70
C THR A 35 11.80 -0.97 3.51
N GLN A 36 12.50 -1.34 2.44
CA GLN A 36 11.83 -1.86 1.26
C GLN A 36 11.08 -3.15 1.59
N VAL A 37 11.66 -3.98 2.45
CA VAL A 37 11.01 -5.22 2.86
C VAL A 37 9.68 -4.93 3.56
N GLN A 38 9.65 -3.91 4.41
CA GLN A 38 8.41 -3.54 5.09
C GLN A 38 7.37 -3.07 4.11
N ILE A 39 7.76 -2.26 3.14
CA ILE A 39 6.84 -1.78 2.12
C ILE A 39 6.30 -2.94 1.30
N SER A 40 7.17 -3.87 0.91
CA SER A 40 6.77 -5.03 0.13
C SER A 40 5.73 -5.87 0.88
N ARG A 41 5.96 -6.09 2.16
CA ARG A 41 5.03 -6.86 2.98
C ARG A 41 3.70 -6.15 3.14
N GLN A 42 3.75 -4.83 3.34
CA GLN A 42 2.53 -4.05 3.50
C GLN A 42 1.74 -4.01 2.21
N GLU A 43 2.41 -3.89 1.07
CA GLU A 43 1.72 -3.94 -0.22
C GLU A 43 0.99 -5.27 -0.41
N ARG A 44 1.64 -6.37 -0.03
CA ARG A 44 1.01 -7.67 -0.14
C ARG A 44 -0.26 -7.75 0.71
N LYS A 45 -0.19 -7.25 1.94
CA LYS A 45 -1.35 -7.22 2.81
C LYS A 45 -2.47 -6.37 2.25
N ILE A 46 -2.11 -5.21 1.71
CA ILE A 46 -3.08 -4.29 1.12
C ILE A 46 -3.79 -4.96 -0.05
N ILE A 47 -3.02 -5.58 -0.92
CA ILE A 47 -3.57 -6.26 -2.10
C ILE A 47 -4.51 -7.37 -1.67
N GLN A 48 -4.13 -8.14 -0.65
CA GLN A 48 -4.98 -9.21 -0.15
C GLN A 48 -6.29 -8.67 0.42
N LYS A 49 -6.23 -7.57 1.15
CA LYS A 49 -7.44 -6.94 1.68
C LYS A 49 -8.36 -6.50 0.55
N MET A 50 -7.78 -5.88 -0.46
CA MET A 50 -8.57 -5.39 -1.58
C MET A 50 -9.18 -6.53 -2.38
N ARG A 51 -8.40 -7.59 -2.62
CA ARG A 51 -8.90 -8.75 -3.35
C ARG A 51 -10.04 -9.43 -2.61
N LYS A 52 -9.86 -9.60 -1.31
CA LYS A 52 -10.89 -10.22 -0.49
C LYS A 52 -12.19 -9.42 -0.57
N LYS A 53 -12.07 -8.11 -0.54
CA LYS A 53 -13.22 -7.23 -0.62
C LYS A 53 -13.96 -7.39 -1.95
N PHE A 54 -13.21 -7.47 -3.03
CA PHE A 54 -13.80 -7.59 -4.36
C PHE A 54 -14.37 -8.97 -4.65
N MET A 55 -13.83 -9.99 -4.00
CA MET A 55 -14.29 -11.36 -4.24
C MET A 55 -15.52 -11.73 -3.43
N GLU A 56 -15.83 -10.95 -2.44
CA GLU A 56 -17.05 -11.16 -1.66
C GLU A 56 -18.21 -10.41 -2.29
#